data_6d4c3891049296bb81329abe887d22d8
#
_entry.id   6d4c3891049296bb81329abe887d22d8
#
_cell.length_a   1.000
_cell.length_b   1.000
_cell.length_c   1.000
_cell.angle_alpha   90.00
_cell.angle_beta   90.00
_cell.angle_gamma   90.00
#
_symmetry.space_group_name_H-M   'P 1'
#
loop_
_entity.id
_entity.type
_entity.pdbx_description
1 polymer ?
#
loop_
_entity_poly.entity_id
_entity_poly.type
_entity_poly.pdbx_seq_one_letter_code
_entity_poly.pdbx_strand_id
1 'polypeptide(L)'
;MSTSSWRSPAPPVGPRVPVWAPQAARVDLHLPATGEVVPMEAREHGWWVSPRPLPTGTDYAYRLDGGDDLPDPRSAWQPDGVHGPSRVFDASHLTWTDDGWRGRDLLGAVIYELHVGTFTPEGTLDAAARRLDHLTGLGVDMVELMPVAGFPGRAGWGYDGVDLWAVHEAYGGPAALARFVDAAH
;
A
#
# COMPACT_ATOMS: atom_id res chain seq x y z
N MET A 1 15.94 -7.73 34.49
CA MET A 1 14.87 -7.01 33.77
C MET A 1 14.76 -7.62 32.38
N SER A 2 13.74 -8.43 32.15
CA SER A 2 13.53 -9.12 30.86
C SER A 2 12.98 -8.12 29.86
N THR A 3 13.76 -7.77 28.83
CA THR A 3 13.28 -7.02 27.68
C THR A 3 12.41 -7.95 26.86
N SER A 4 11.11 -7.96 27.14
CA SER A 4 10.13 -8.57 26.27
C SER A 4 10.20 -7.88 24.90
N SER A 5 10.85 -8.53 23.93
CA SER A 5 10.83 -8.07 22.54
C SER A 5 9.40 -8.24 22.03
N TRP A 6 8.66 -7.17 22.00
CA TRP A 6 7.34 -7.11 21.39
C TRP A 6 7.52 -7.35 19.87
N ARG A 7 7.30 -8.56 19.43
CA ARG A 7 7.14 -8.86 18.01
C ARG A 7 5.65 -9.09 17.77
N SER A 8 5.06 -8.26 16.92
CA SER A 8 3.73 -8.56 16.38
C SER A 8 3.81 -9.92 15.69
N PRO A 9 2.88 -10.84 15.95
CA PRO A 9 2.87 -12.12 15.25
C PRO A 9 2.77 -11.88 13.74
N ALA A 10 3.45 -12.73 12.95
CA ALA A 10 3.39 -12.64 11.50
C ALA A 10 1.94 -12.86 11.02
N PRO A 11 1.49 -12.12 9.99
CA PRO A 11 0.17 -12.34 9.41
C PRO A 11 0.06 -13.75 8.81
N PRO A 12 -1.14 -14.33 8.79
CA PRO A 12 -1.40 -15.56 8.06
C PRO A 12 -1.05 -15.40 6.57
N VAL A 13 -0.42 -16.42 5.99
CA VAL A 13 -0.03 -16.42 4.57
C VAL A 13 -1.20 -16.91 3.72
N GLY A 14 -1.48 -16.23 2.60
CA GLY A 14 -2.47 -16.67 1.61
C GLY A 14 -3.25 -15.50 0.96
N PRO A 15 -4.08 -15.78 -0.05
CA PRO A 15 -4.85 -14.75 -0.77
C PRO A 15 -6.07 -14.24 0.01
N ARG A 16 -6.16 -14.52 1.29
CA ARG A 16 -7.22 -14.06 2.20
C ARG A 16 -6.80 -12.76 2.87
N VAL A 17 -7.77 -11.89 3.14
CA VAL A 17 -7.50 -10.63 3.84
C VAL A 17 -7.46 -10.87 5.36
N PRO A 18 -6.30 -10.68 6.02
CA PRO A 18 -6.15 -10.83 7.45
C PRO A 18 -6.21 -9.47 8.16
N VAL A 19 -6.74 -9.44 9.39
CA VAL A 19 -6.62 -8.29 10.29
C VAL A 19 -6.22 -8.75 11.68
N TRP A 20 -5.38 -7.95 12.34
CA TRP A 20 -5.00 -8.18 13.72
C TRP A 20 -5.88 -7.32 14.64
N ALA A 21 -6.79 -7.98 15.36
CA ALA A 21 -7.74 -7.36 16.27
C ALA A 21 -7.87 -8.20 17.55
N PRO A 22 -6.83 -8.19 18.42
CA PRO A 22 -6.75 -9.11 19.56
C PRO A 22 -7.78 -8.85 20.65
N GLN A 23 -8.41 -7.68 20.66
CA GLN A 23 -9.43 -7.32 21.66
C GLN A 23 -10.85 -7.50 21.14
N ALA A 24 -11.04 -7.74 19.85
CA ALA A 24 -12.36 -7.94 19.27
C ALA A 24 -12.91 -9.32 19.64
N ALA A 25 -14.17 -9.38 20.08
CA ALA A 25 -14.88 -10.63 20.28
C ALA A 25 -15.40 -11.22 18.97
N ARG A 26 -15.61 -10.36 17.95
CA ARG A 26 -16.06 -10.72 16.61
C ARG A 26 -15.48 -9.76 15.58
N VAL A 27 -15.09 -10.29 14.43
CA VAL A 27 -14.75 -9.47 13.24
C VAL A 27 -15.57 -9.96 12.06
N ASP A 28 -16.22 -9.05 11.39
CA ASP A 28 -16.92 -9.29 10.13
C ASP A 28 -16.22 -8.56 8.99
N LEU A 29 -16.19 -9.21 7.83
CA LEU A 29 -15.80 -8.63 6.56
C LEU A 29 -17.06 -8.11 5.87
N HIS A 30 -17.09 -6.83 5.56
CA HIS A 30 -18.15 -6.21 4.76
C HIS A 30 -17.67 -5.98 3.32
N LEU A 31 -18.49 -6.37 2.35
CA LEU A 31 -18.26 -6.14 0.91
C LEU A 31 -19.25 -5.08 0.42
N PRO A 32 -18.87 -3.79 0.35
CA PRO A 32 -19.81 -2.70 0.09
C PRO A 32 -20.57 -2.81 -1.24
N ALA A 33 -19.94 -3.35 -2.27
CA ALA A 33 -20.55 -3.48 -3.59
C ALA A 33 -21.79 -4.40 -3.60
N THR A 34 -21.85 -5.38 -2.70
CA THR A 34 -22.96 -6.34 -2.60
C THR A 34 -23.79 -6.18 -1.32
N GLY A 35 -23.26 -5.44 -0.35
CA GLY A 35 -23.80 -5.37 1.02
C GLY A 35 -23.60 -6.67 1.81
N GLU A 36 -22.82 -7.62 1.32
CA GLU A 36 -22.54 -8.88 1.99
C GLU A 36 -21.70 -8.65 3.25
N VAL A 37 -22.10 -9.27 4.36
CA VAL A 37 -21.36 -9.28 5.62
C VAL A 37 -21.00 -10.71 5.96
N VAL A 38 -19.71 -11.01 6.04
CA VAL A 38 -19.19 -12.37 6.21
C VAL A 38 -18.41 -12.46 7.51
N PRO A 39 -18.79 -13.33 8.46
CA PRO A 39 -17.99 -13.56 9.67
C PRO A 39 -16.58 -14.02 9.32
N MET A 40 -15.57 -13.42 9.94
CA MET A 40 -14.17 -13.83 9.78
C MET A 40 -13.82 -14.97 10.72
N GLU A 41 -12.83 -15.75 10.35
CA GLU A 41 -12.31 -16.87 11.12
C GLU A 41 -11.23 -16.38 12.09
N ALA A 42 -11.45 -16.62 13.40
CA ALA A 42 -10.43 -16.36 14.40
C ALA A 42 -9.23 -17.29 14.21
N ARG A 43 -8.04 -16.75 14.40
CA ARG A 43 -6.74 -17.44 14.37
C ARG A 43 -5.97 -17.17 15.66
N GLU A 44 -4.86 -17.84 15.83
CA GLU A 44 -3.97 -17.63 16.96
C GLU A 44 -3.47 -16.19 17.05
N HIS A 45 -3.16 -15.77 18.28
CA HIS A 45 -2.55 -14.47 18.58
C HIS A 45 -3.38 -13.23 18.17
N GLY A 46 -4.70 -13.36 18.09
CA GLY A 46 -5.61 -12.23 17.81
C GLY A 46 -5.73 -11.87 16.32
N TRP A 47 -5.30 -12.75 15.42
CA TRP A 47 -5.55 -12.62 14.00
C TRP A 47 -6.95 -13.11 13.62
N TRP A 48 -7.51 -12.45 12.63
CA TRP A 48 -8.75 -12.82 11.96
C TRP A 48 -8.49 -12.90 10.45
N VAL A 49 -9.12 -13.85 9.78
CA VAL A 49 -8.88 -14.10 8.35
C VAL A 49 -10.22 -14.31 7.65
N SER A 50 -10.37 -13.77 6.45
CA SER A 50 -11.57 -14.02 5.64
C SER A 50 -11.75 -15.51 5.38
N PRO A 51 -13.00 -16.05 5.41
CA PRO A 51 -13.26 -17.47 5.21
C PRO A 51 -12.93 -17.94 3.78
N ARG A 52 -12.87 -17.00 2.85
CA ARG A 52 -12.55 -17.26 1.43
C ARG A 52 -11.59 -16.20 0.88
N PRO A 53 -10.83 -16.51 -0.19
CA PRO A 53 -10.08 -15.51 -0.93
C PRO A 53 -11.02 -14.46 -1.54
N LEU A 54 -10.52 -13.24 -1.67
CA LEU A 54 -11.19 -12.18 -2.40
C LEU A 54 -10.46 -11.91 -3.72
N PRO A 55 -11.18 -11.78 -4.84
CA PRO A 55 -10.57 -11.38 -6.10
C PRO A 55 -9.92 -9.99 -6.02
N THR A 56 -8.83 -9.79 -6.77
CA THR A 56 -8.23 -8.46 -6.98
C THR A 56 -9.30 -7.48 -7.47
N GLY A 57 -9.26 -6.25 -6.93
CA GLY A 57 -10.25 -5.21 -7.23
C GLY A 57 -11.52 -5.27 -6.39
N THR A 58 -11.64 -6.24 -5.47
CA THR A 58 -12.77 -6.30 -4.55
C THR A 58 -12.60 -5.26 -3.45
N ASP A 59 -13.61 -4.40 -3.24
CA ASP A 59 -13.67 -3.48 -2.12
C ASP A 59 -14.17 -4.19 -0.87
N TYR A 60 -13.54 -3.87 0.27
CA TYR A 60 -13.87 -4.47 1.55
C TYR A 60 -13.60 -3.53 2.73
N ALA A 61 -14.27 -3.79 3.83
CA ALA A 61 -14.03 -3.15 5.12
C ALA A 61 -14.16 -4.17 6.24
N TYR A 62 -13.63 -3.86 7.41
CA TYR A 62 -13.81 -4.67 8.61
C TYR A 62 -14.84 -4.03 9.54
N ARG A 63 -15.65 -4.85 10.20
CA ARG A 63 -16.52 -4.45 11.30
C ARG A 63 -16.11 -5.19 12.56
N LEU A 64 -15.71 -4.46 13.58
CA LEU A 64 -15.33 -5.01 14.89
C LEU A 64 -16.55 -4.95 15.82
N ASP A 65 -16.95 -6.10 16.37
CA ASP A 65 -18.04 -6.22 17.37
C ASP A 65 -19.37 -5.58 16.93
N GLY A 66 -19.65 -5.58 15.60
CA GLY A 66 -20.85 -5.01 15.04
C GLY A 66 -20.85 -3.48 14.90
N GLY A 67 -19.68 -2.84 15.02
CA GLY A 67 -19.47 -1.41 14.80
C GLY A 67 -19.47 -0.99 13.33
N ASP A 68 -19.00 0.21 13.07
CA ASP A 68 -18.91 0.82 11.74
C ASP A 68 -17.85 0.13 10.86
N ASP A 69 -17.91 0.42 9.55
CA ASP A 69 -16.91 0.00 8.59
C ASP A 69 -15.56 0.69 8.85
N LEU A 70 -14.52 -0.10 8.96
CA LEU A 70 -13.15 0.35 9.15
C LEU A 70 -12.29 -0.12 7.97
N PRO A 71 -11.40 0.74 7.45
CA PRO A 71 -10.42 0.32 6.45
C PRO A 71 -9.43 -0.69 7.03
N ASP A 72 -8.79 -1.45 6.15
CA ASP A 72 -7.70 -2.32 6.53
C ASP A 72 -6.42 -1.49 6.77
N PRO A 73 -5.87 -1.47 7.99
CA PRO A 73 -4.66 -0.71 8.29
C PRO A 73 -3.41 -1.21 7.57
N ARG A 74 -3.51 -2.34 6.86
CA ARG A 74 -2.45 -2.92 6.04
C ARG A 74 -2.82 -3.01 4.57
N SER A 75 -3.88 -2.33 4.15
CA SER A 75 -4.27 -2.27 2.75
C SER A 75 -3.14 -1.71 1.89
N ALA A 76 -2.87 -2.35 0.76
CA ALA A 76 -1.97 -1.81 -0.26
C ALA A 76 -2.68 -0.81 -1.19
N TRP A 77 -4.01 -0.76 -1.18
CA TRP A 77 -4.79 0.08 -2.08
C TRP A 77 -6.02 0.68 -1.40
N GLN A 78 -6.05 2.01 -1.30
CA GLN A 78 -7.13 2.82 -0.72
C GLN A 78 -7.69 3.80 -1.78
N PRO A 79 -8.52 3.32 -2.72
CA PRO A 79 -8.96 4.12 -3.87
C PRO A 79 -9.85 5.30 -3.48
N ASP A 80 -10.62 5.15 -2.41
CA ASP A 80 -11.57 6.16 -1.92
C ASP A 80 -11.01 6.96 -0.72
N GLY A 81 -9.68 6.97 -0.57
CA GLY A 81 -8.97 7.66 0.51
C GLY A 81 -8.91 6.85 1.80
N VAL A 82 -8.23 7.41 2.80
CA VAL A 82 -7.82 6.72 4.04
C VAL A 82 -8.97 6.28 4.95
N HIS A 83 -10.17 6.78 4.75
CA HIS A 83 -11.37 6.40 5.52
C HIS A 83 -12.35 5.55 4.70
N GLY A 84 -12.07 5.38 3.41
CA GLY A 84 -12.90 4.57 2.52
C GLY A 84 -12.63 3.07 2.65
N PRO A 85 -13.41 2.24 1.95
CA PRO A 85 -13.14 0.83 1.83
C PRO A 85 -11.74 0.57 1.25
N SER A 86 -11.10 -0.47 1.75
CA SER A 86 -9.86 -0.99 1.20
C SER A 86 -10.14 -1.80 -0.07
N ARG A 87 -9.19 -1.86 -0.99
CA ARG A 87 -9.30 -2.67 -2.21
C ARG A 87 -8.24 -3.74 -2.26
N VAL A 88 -8.63 -4.96 -2.58
CA VAL A 88 -7.71 -6.08 -2.77
C VAL A 88 -6.77 -5.78 -3.93
N PHE A 89 -5.47 -5.83 -3.65
CA PHE A 89 -4.41 -5.69 -4.64
C PHE A 89 -3.50 -6.92 -4.59
N ASP A 90 -3.33 -7.55 -5.74
CA ASP A 90 -2.43 -8.70 -5.89
C ASP A 90 -1.24 -8.31 -6.76
N ALA A 91 -0.11 -8.14 -6.12
CA ALA A 91 1.14 -7.77 -6.78
C ALA A 91 1.69 -8.89 -7.71
N SER A 92 1.21 -10.14 -7.60
CA SER A 92 1.65 -11.23 -8.48
C SER A 92 1.24 -11.04 -9.94
N HIS A 93 0.27 -10.16 -10.19
CA HIS A 93 -0.16 -9.79 -11.55
C HIS A 93 0.67 -8.66 -12.19
N LEU A 94 1.61 -8.08 -11.45
CA LEU A 94 2.52 -7.07 -12.00
C LEU A 94 3.53 -7.73 -12.94
N THR A 95 3.74 -7.07 -14.08
CA THR A 95 4.79 -7.46 -15.02
C THR A 95 6.01 -6.58 -14.76
N TRP A 96 7.16 -7.20 -14.53
CA TRP A 96 8.44 -6.54 -14.37
C TRP A 96 9.29 -6.77 -15.62
N THR A 97 10.02 -5.75 -16.04
CA THR A 97 10.93 -5.85 -17.21
C THR A 97 12.40 -5.65 -16.80
N ASP A 98 12.66 -5.58 -15.52
CA ASP A 98 13.95 -5.28 -14.90
C ASP A 98 14.79 -6.51 -14.52
N ASP A 99 14.59 -7.67 -15.15
CA ASP A 99 15.30 -8.93 -14.87
C ASP A 99 16.84 -8.80 -14.82
N GLY A 100 17.39 -7.85 -15.54
CA GLY A 100 18.82 -7.54 -15.59
C GLY A 100 19.32 -6.66 -14.46
N TRP A 101 18.43 -6.00 -13.72
CA TRP A 101 18.81 -5.06 -12.69
C TRP A 101 19.48 -5.75 -11.48
N ARG A 102 20.58 -5.18 -10.99
CA ARG A 102 21.36 -5.75 -9.87
C ARG A 102 21.57 -4.76 -8.72
N GLY A 103 20.85 -3.66 -8.74
CA GLY A 103 21.04 -2.57 -7.82
C GLY A 103 22.12 -1.59 -8.28
N ARG A 104 22.29 -0.52 -7.53
CA ARG A 104 23.29 0.51 -7.74
C ARG A 104 24.06 0.74 -6.46
N ASP A 105 25.39 0.92 -6.57
CA ASP A 105 26.22 1.30 -5.43
C ASP A 105 25.86 2.71 -4.98
N LEU A 106 25.65 2.87 -3.68
CA LEU A 106 25.30 4.17 -3.09
C LEU A 106 26.50 5.12 -3.04
N LEU A 107 27.73 4.57 -2.85
CA LEU A 107 28.91 5.39 -2.67
C LEU A 107 29.27 6.11 -3.98
N GLY A 108 29.22 7.43 -3.93
CA GLY A 108 29.47 8.31 -5.08
C GLY A 108 28.27 8.54 -6.00
N ALA A 109 27.11 7.95 -5.68
CA ALA A 109 25.90 8.18 -6.46
C ALA A 109 25.30 9.57 -6.20
N VAL A 110 24.74 10.17 -7.25
CA VAL A 110 23.93 11.37 -7.18
C VAL A 110 22.48 10.96 -6.97
N ILE A 111 21.91 11.35 -5.83
CA ILE A 111 20.53 11.06 -5.46
C ILE A 111 19.69 12.31 -5.70
N TYR A 112 18.56 12.13 -6.36
CA TYR A 112 17.56 13.18 -6.56
C TYR A 112 16.29 12.83 -5.79
N GLU A 113 16.02 13.57 -4.71
CA GLU A 113 14.75 13.43 -3.98
C GLU A 113 13.66 14.22 -4.71
N LEU A 114 12.50 13.59 -4.93
CA LEU A 114 11.36 14.23 -5.56
C LEU A 114 10.05 13.99 -4.80
N HIS A 115 9.18 15.00 -4.84
CA HIS A 115 7.81 14.91 -4.38
C HIS A 115 6.89 14.62 -5.58
N VAL A 116 6.25 13.47 -5.59
CA VAL A 116 5.43 13.00 -6.71
C VAL A 116 4.36 14.01 -7.11
N GLY A 117 3.66 14.57 -6.13
CA GLY A 117 2.55 15.50 -6.36
C GLY A 117 2.93 16.86 -6.97
N THR A 118 4.23 17.21 -7.00
CA THR A 118 4.71 18.51 -7.50
C THR A 118 5.81 18.42 -8.55
N PHE A 119 6.37 17.24 -8.79
CA PHE A 119 7.44 17.05 -9.76
C PHE A 119 6.98 17.27 -11.22
N THR A 120 5.72 16.96 -11.50
CA THR A 120 5.09 17.21 -12.79
C THR A 120 3.75 17.92 -12.61
N PRO A 121 3.22 18.62 -13.64
CA PRO A 121 1.90 19.23 -13.57
C PRO A 121 0.77 18.23 -13.23
N GLU A 122 0.89 16.98 -13.68
CA GLU A 122 -0.07 15.92 -13.43
C GLU A 122 -0.01 15.40 -11.99
N GLY A 123 1.15 15.49 -11.33
CA GLY A 123 1.38 15.06 -9.96
C GLY A 123 1.25 13.55 -9.75
N THR A 124 1.63 12.73 -10.73
CA THR A 124 1.48 11.27 -10.69
C THR A 124 2.80 10.53 -10.92
N LEU A 125 2.88 9.30 -10.44
CA LEU A 125 4.05 8.43 -10.64
C LEU A 125 4.28 8.11 -12.12
N ASP A 126 3.23 7.90 -12.91
CA ASP A 126 3.35 7.68 -14.35
C ASP A 126 3.90 8.92 -15.07
N ALA A 127 3.52 10.12 -14.63
CA ALA A 127 4.08 11.35 -15.17
C ALA A 127 5.53 11.56 -14.77
N ALA A 128 5.88 11.22 -13.54
CA ALA A 128 7.27 11.25 -13.06
C ALA A 128 8.14 10.25 -13.83
N ALA A 129 7.66 9.04 -14.10
CA ALA A 129 8.37 8.04 -14.91
C ALA A 129 8.76 8.60 -16.29
N ARG A 130 7.90 9.37 -16.94
CA ARG A 130 8.18 10.02 -18.23
C ARG A 130 9.28 11.09 -18.18
N ARG A 131 9.77 11.45 -16.98
CA ARG A 131 10.84 12.44 -16.77
C ARG A 131 12.17 11.81 -16.34
N LEU A 132 12.28 10.49 -16.25
CA LEU A 132 13.51 9.81 -15.85
C LEU A 132 14.67 10.11 -16.80
N ASP A 133 14.44 10.19 -18.11
CA ASP A 133 15.46 10.58 -19.09
C ASP A 133 16.04 11.97 -18.81
N HIS A 134 15.21 12.92 -18.35
CA HIS A 134 15.69 14.24 -17.95
C HIS A 134 16.64 14.17 -16.76
N LEU A 135 16.29 13.37 -15.74
CA LEU A 135 17.14 13.17 -14.56
C LEU A 135 18.46 12.47 -14.93
N THR A 136 18.40 11.45 -15.78
CA THR A 136 19.59 10.78 -16.31
C THR A 136 20.49 11.76 -17.06
N GLY A 137 19.91 12.65 -17.86
CA GLY A 137 20.63 13.70 -18.57
C GLY A 137 21.32 14.74 -17.67
N LEU A 138 20.85 14.89 -16.41
CA LEU A 138 21.49 15.70 -15.37
C LEU A 138 22.59 14.96 -14.62
N GLY A 139 22.78 13.66 -14.85
CA GLY A 139 23.75 12.85 -14.14
C GLY A 139 23.23 12.29 -12.81
N VAL A 140 21.90 12.19 -12.65
CA VAL A 140 21.29 11.54 -11.49
C VAL A 140 21.43 10.02 -11.62
N ASP A 141 21.87 9.35 -10.58
CA ASP A 141 22.03 7.90 -10.49
C ASP A 141 20.85 7.21 -9.81
N MET A 142 20.21 7.88 -8.86
CA MET A 142 19.12 7.33 -8.05
C MET A 142 18.04 8.37 -7.83
N VAL A 143 16.79 7.91 -7.79
CA VAL A 143 15.64 8.73 -7.38
C VAL A 143 15.21 8.29 -6.00
N GLU A 144 15.05 9.24 -5.10
CA GLU A 144 14.42 9.07 -3.79
C GLU A 144 13.01 9.67 -3.84
N LEU A 145 11.99 8.89 -3.52
CA LEU A 145 10.64 9.40 -3.43
C LEU A 145 10.37 9.92 -2.00
N MET A 146 9.91 11.16 -1.88
CA MET A 146 9.27 11.60 -0.66
C MET A 146 8.08 10.66 -0.33
N PRO A 147 7.58 10.62 0.93
CA PRO A 147 6.61 9.60 1.33
C PRO A 147 5.42 9.49 0.37
N VAL A 148 5.09 8.26 -0.01
CA VAL A 148 3.99 7.93 -0.93
C VAL A 148 2.82 7.25 -0.25
N ALA A 149 2.87 7.08 1.07
CA ALA A 149 1.80 6.46 1.85
C ALA A 149 0.49 7.24 1.75
N GLY A 150 -0.65 6.55 1.93
CA GLY A 150 -1.97 7.18 1.92
C GLY A 150 -2.12 8.22 3.03
N PHE A 151 -2.56 9.43 2.68
CA PHE A 151 -2.84 10.53 3.60
C PHE A 151 -4.20 11.16 3.27
N PRO A 152 -4.81 11.93 4.22
CA PRO A 152 -6.08 12.61 3.96
C PRO A 152 -5.96 13.70 2.90
N GLY A 153 -6.91 13.73 1.94
CA GLY A 153 -6.94 14.73 0.89
C GLY A 153 -6.07 14.38 -0.33
N ARG A 154 -5.80 15.37 -1.17
CA ARG A 154 -5.11 15.18 -2.46
C ARG A 154 -3.73 15.84 -2.53
N ALA A 155 -3.45 16.77 -1.64
CA ALA A 155 -2.21 17.53 -1.60
C ALA A 155 -1.62 17.51 -0.20
N GLY A 156 -0.37 17.15 -0.11
CA GLY A 156 0.38 17.02 1.14
C GLY A 156 1.80 16.57 0.84
N TRP A 157 2.67 16.66 1.85
CA TRP A 157 4.06 16.22 1.74
C TRP A 157 4.21 14.73 2.01
N GLY A 158 3.11 14.04 2.44
CA GLY A 158 3.09 12.62 2.75
C GLY A 158 3.58 12.23 4.15
N TYR A 159 4.05 13.20 4.95
CA TYR A 159 4.56 12.93 6.32
C TYR A 159 3.46 12.74 7.37
N ASP A 160 2.21 12.95 7.01
CA ASP A 160 1.00 12.68 7.77
C ASP A 160 0.28 11.41 7.33
N GLY A 161 1.05 10.46 6.77
CA GLY A 161 0.53 9.17 6.27
C GLY A 161 -0.22 8.39 7.35
N VAL A 162 -1.41 7.93 7.00
CA VAL A 162 -2.30 7.13 7.86
C VAL A 162 -2.24 5.66 7.46
N ASP A 163 -2.33 5.39 6.16
CA ASP A 163 -2.27 4.04 5.60
C ASP A 163 -0.88 3.74 5.05
N LEU A 164 0.02 3.35 5.94
CA LEU A 164 1.46 3.21 5.65
C LEU A 164 1.80 2.12 4.60
N TRP A 165 0.87 1.23 4.32
CA TRP A 165 1.03 0.15 3.33
C TRP A 165 0.41 0.50 1.98
N ALA A 166 -0.46 1.51 1.93
CA ALA A 166 -1.10 1.96 0.71
C ALA A 166 -0.25 3.00 -0.02
N VAL A 167 -0.30 2.97 -1.34
CA VAL A 167 0.21 4.07 -2.16
C VAL A 167 -0.92 5.09 -2.37
N HIS A 168 -0.62 6.37 -2.12
CA HIS A 168 -1.59 7.45 -2.24
C HIS A 168 -2.26 7.46 -3.61
N GLU A 169 -3.60 7.41 -3.64
CA GLU A 169 -4.36 7.22 -4.88
C GLU A 169 -4.17 8.36 -5.87
N ALA A 170 -4.05 9.62 -5.38
CA ALA A 170 -3.79 10.75 -6.26
C ALA A 170 -2.45 10.66 -7.00
N TYR A 171 -1.50 9.85 -6.52
CA TYR A 171 -0.23 9.57 -7.20
C TYR A 171 -0.34 8.42 -8.21
N GLY A 172 -1.49 7.72 -8.26
CA GLY A 172 -1.79 6.62 -9.19
C GLY A 172 -1.86 5.23 -8.54
N GLY A 173 -1.79 5.16 -7.21
CA GLY A 173 -1.93 3.92 -6.45
C GLY A 173 -0.78 2.92 -6.64
N PRO A 174 -0.94 1.68 -6.13
CA PRO A 174 0.17 0.71 -6.06
C PRO A 174 0.67 0.24 -7.42
N ALA A 175 -0.19 0.13 -8.43
CA ALA A 175 0.23 -0.28 -9.76
C ALA A 175 1.10 0.78 -10.46
N ALA A 176 0.83 2.08 -10.22
CA ALA A 176 1.65 3.16 -10.77
C ALA A 176 3.03 3.21 -10.09
N LEU A 177 3.10 2.92 -8.78
CA LEU A 177 4.40 2.80 -8.11
C LEU A 177 5.24 1.68 -8.71
N ALA A 178 4.64 0.51 -8.97
CA ALA A 178 5.35 -0.60 -9.59
C ALA A 178 5.88 -0.23 -10.99
N ARG A 179 5.07 0.42 -11.83
CA ARG A 179 5.52 0.89 -13.15
C ARG A 179 6.64 1.93 -13.05
N PHE A 180 6.57 2.82 -12.06
CA PHE A 180 7.63 3.80 -11.84
C PHE A 180 8.95 3.12 -11.45
N VAL A 181 8.91 2.14 -10.55
CA VAL A 181 10.08 1.38 -10.11
C VAL A 181 10.68 0.61 -11.28
N ASP A 182 9.86 -0.12 -12.04
CA ASP A 182 10.30 -0.88 -13.21
C ASP A 182 10.97 0.01 -14.27
N ALA A 183 10.42 1.23 -14.49
CA ALA A 183 11.00 2.20 -15.42
C ALA A 183 12.29 2.85 -14.90
N ALA A 184 12.46 2.96 -13.58
CA ALA A 184 13.66 3.53 -12.97
C ALA A 184 14.85 2.55 -12.96
N HIS A 185 14.58 1.26 -12.85
CA HIS A 185 15.56 0.18 -12.94
C HIS A 185 16.09 0.01 -14.35
#